data_797006af6d710a5cb2e4a6a8b84560ab
#
_entry.id   797006af6d710a5cb2e4a6a8b84560ab
#
_cell.length_a   1.000
_cell.length_b   1.000
_cell.length_c   1.000
_cell.angle_alpha   90.00
_cell.angle_beta   90.00
_cell.angle_gamma   90.00
#
_symmetry.space_group_name_H-M   'P 1'
#
loop_
_entity.id
_entity.type
_entity.pdbx_description
1 polymer ?
#
loop_
_entity_poly.entity_id
_entity_poly.type
_entity_poly.pdbx_seq_one_letter_code
_entity_poly.pdbx_strand_id
1 'polypeptide(L)'
;LTPLYDVLSAWPIIGEGLNLVSEHKATLAMALRAKTKHYKLGEIRVRHWQALAQSCGAPNVWPQMQRMVRRVDAALAQVQTQLPPDFPPRVWDAVQAGIRKHAQQFLRETDTVAR
;
A
#
# COMPACT_ATOMS: atom_id res chain seq x y z
N LEU A 1 12.07 -11.52 -16.48
CA LEU A 1 11.24 -10.57 -15.73
C LEU A 1 10.63 -9.55 -16.67
N THR A 2 9.35 -9.33 -16.57
CA THR A 2 8.68 -8.27 -17.30
C THR A 2 9.03 -6.91 -16.67
N PRO A 3 9.21 -5.84 -17.48
CA PRO A 3 9.34 -4.51 -16.92
C PRO A 3 8.11 -4.13 -16.08
N LEU A 4 8.31 -3.27 -15.08
CA LEU A 4 7.19 -2.67 -14.35
C LEU A 4 6.50 -1.65 -15.25
N TYR A 5 5.16 -1.68 -15.27
CA TYR A 5 4.34 -0.72 -15.96
C TYR A 5 3.04 -0.51 -15.18
N ASP A 6 2.36 0.61 -15.45
CA ASP A 6 1.14 1.00 -14.75
C ASP A 6 1.31 1.09 -13.23
N VAL A 7 2.48 1.57 -12.77
CA VAL A 7 2.73 1.83 -11.35
C VAL A 7 2.19 3.21 -11.04
N LEU A 8 0.97 3.25 -10.49
CA LEU A 8 0.23 4.47 -10.24
C LEU A 8 -0.27 4.51 -8.81
N SER A 9 -0.69 5.68 -8.36
CA SER A 9 -1.31 5.87 -7.07
C SER A 9 -2.66 6.56 -7.24
N ALA A 10 -3.67 6.05 -6.54
CA ALA A 10 -5.01 6.66 -6.50
C ALA A 10 -5.17 7.66 -5.34
N TRP A 11 -4.19 7.77 -4.44
CA TRP A 11 -4.33 8.63 -3.27
C TRP A 11 -4.70 10.08 -3.59
N PRO A 12 -4.21 10.71 -4.68
CA PRO A 12 -4.61 12.07 -5.02
C PRO A 12 -6.10 12.26 -5.30
N ILE A 13 -6.83 11.19 -5.65
CA ILE A 13 -8.27 11.26 -5.94
C ILE A 13 -9.11 10.59 -4.85
N ILE A 14 -8.50 10.11 -3.78
CA ILE A 14 -9.22 9.56 -2.62
C ILE A 14 -9.44 10.65 -1.58
N GLY A 15 -10.69 10.84 -1.17
CA GLY A 15 -11.06 11.83 -0.18
C GLY A 15 -12.54 12.12 -0.19
N GLU A 16 -12.94 13.18 0.49
CA GLU A 16 -14.32 13.67 0.52
C GLU A 16 -14.45 14.86 -0.42
N GLY A 17 -15.54 14.89 -1.19
CA GLY A 17 -15.86 16.01 -2.06
C GLY A 17 -16.12 15.62 -3.50
N LEU A 18 -16.35 16.64 -4.33
CA LEU A 18 -16.60 16.48 -5.76
C LEU A 18 -15.37 15.92 -6.46
N ASN A 19 -15.60 14.96 -7.35
CA ASN A 19 -14.55 14.32 -8.15
C ASN A 19 -13.55 13.52 -7.34
N LEU A 20 -13.86 13.21 -6.07
CA LEU A 20 -13.05 12.36 -5.21
C LEU A 20 -13.79 11.06 -4.91
N VAL A 21 -13.02 10.00 -4.68
CA VAL A 21 -13.54 8.68 -4.29
C VAL A 21 -13.40 8.55 -2.78
N SER A 22 -14.49 8.22 -2.08
CA SER A 22 -14.43 7.97 -0.65
C SER A 22 -13.48 6.81 -0.36
N GLU A 23 -12.60 6.97 0.64
CA GLU A 23 -11.68 5.92 1.08
C GLU A 23 -12.44 4.63 1.44
N HIS A 24 -13.64 4.77 2.01
CA HIS A 24 -14.45 3.61 2.40
C HIS A 24 -15.05 2.86 1.21
N LYS A 25 -15.14 3.50 0.05
CA LYS A 25 -15.66 2.91 -1.18
C LYS A 25 -14.56 2.49 -2.15
N ALA A 26 -13.32 2.90 -1.91
CA ALA A 26 -12.21 2.58 -2.78
C ALA A 26 -11.95 1.07 -2.79
N THR A 27 -11.78 0.52 -4.00
CA THR A 27 -11.55 -0.91 -4.20
C THR A 27 -10.24 -1.16 -4.94
N LEU A 28 -9.67 -2.33 -4.69
CA LEU A 28 -8.53 -2.81 -5.46
C LEU A 28 -9.01 -3.28 -6.83
N ALA A 29 -8.18 -3.10 -7.85
CA ALA A 29 -8.45 -3.63 -9.19
C ALA A 29 -8.43 -5.16 -9.18
N MET A 30 -7.58 -5.75 -8.33
CA MET A 30 -7.50 -7.20 -8.14
C MET A 30 -7.73 -7.55 -6.69
N ALA A 31 -8.53 -8.58 -6.43
CA ALA A 31 -8.82 -9.00 -5.06
C ALA A 31 -7.61 -9.67 -4.40
N LEU A 32 -7.47 -9.46 -3.09
CA LEU A 32 -6.64 -10.32 -2.24
C LEU A 32 -7.47 -11.51 -1.80
N ARG A 33 -7.01 -12.70 -2.12
CA ARG A 33 -7.72 -13.93 -1.79
C ARG A 33 -7.12 -14.59 -0.56
N ALA A 34 -7.93 -14.65 0.52
CA ALA A 34 -7.66 -15.46 1.69
C ALA A 34 -8.70 -16.59 1.71
N LYS A 35 -9.51 -16.72 2.76
CA LYS A 35 -10.67 -17.61 2.73
C LYS A 35 -11.72 -17.11 1.73
N THR A 36 -11.90 -15.79 1.67
CA THR A 36 -12.77 -15.09 0.73
C THR A 36 -11.97 -14.05 -0.03
N LYS A 37 -12.58 -13.49 -1.06
CA LYS A 37 -11.96 -12.40 -1.83
C LYS A 37 -12.18 -11.07 -1.14
N HIS A 38 -11.14 -10.24 -1.06
CA HIS A 38 -11.19 -8.92 -0.46
C HIS A 38 -10.83 -7.86 -1.51
N TYR A 39 -11.75 -6.93 -1.76
CA TYR A 39 -11.60 -5.87 -2.75
C TYR A 39 -11.46 -4.49 -2.14
N LYS A 40 -12.17 -4.22 -1.04
CA LYS A 40 -12.19 -2.87 -0.46
C LYS A 40 -10.87 -2.55 0.22
N LEU A 41 -10.32 -1.39 -0.13
CA LEU A 41 -9.03 -0.95 0.39
C LEU A 41 -9.00 -0.95 1.92
N GLY A 42 -10.07 -0.45 2.56
CA GLY A 42 -10.16 -0.39 4.02
C GLY A 42 -10.32 -1.73 4.73
N GLU A 43 -10.62 -2.81 4.00
CA GLU A 43 -10.80 -4.14 4.57
C GLU A 43 -9.55 -5.00 4.52
N ILE A 44 -8.50 -4.54 3.82
CA ILE A 44 -7.27 -5.29 3.67
C ILE A 44 -6.48 -5.25 4.98
N ARG A 45 -6.17 -6.44 5.51
CA ARG A 45 -5.44 -6.62 6.76
C ARG A 45 -4.19 -7.45 6.55
N VAL A 46 -3.30 -7.42 7.52
CA VAL A 46 -2.04 -8.19 7.48
C VAL A 46 -2.31 -9.67 7.24
N ARG A 47 -3.35 -10.23 7.86
CA ARG A 47 -3.69 -11.65 7.66
C ARG A 47 -3.98 -12.00 6.21
N HIS A 48 -4.50 -11.05 5.44
CA HIS A 48 -4.77 -11.24 4.00
C HIS A 48 -3.47 -11.32 3.21
N TRP A 49 -2.50 -10.46 3.53
CA TRP A 49 -1.17 -10.49 2.92
C TRP A 49 -0.42 -11.76 3.29
N GLN A 50 -0.52 -12.21 4.56
CA GLN A 50 0.08 -13.47 5.00
C GLN A 50 -0.51 -14.65 4.22
N ALA A 51 -1.84 -14.68 4.06
CA ALA A 51 -2.51 -15.76 3.31
C ALA A 51 -2.04 -15.76 1.84
N LEU A 52 -1.89 -14.59 1.22
CA LEU A 52 -1.36 -14.47 -0.12
C LEU A 52 0.08 -15.00 -0.21
N ALA A 53 0.94 -14.61 0.73
CA ALA A 53 2.32 -15.06 0.78
C ALA A 53 2.41 -16.59 0.90
N GLN A 54 1.57 -17.17 1.75
CA GLN A 54 1.50 -18.64 1.90
C GLN A 54 1.06 -19.31 0.61
N SER A 55 0.08 -18.74 -0.09
CA SER A 55 -0.43 -19.31 -1.35
C SER A 55 0.59 -19.24 -2.48
N CYS A 56 1.57 -18.33 -2.40
CA CYS A 56 2.66 -18.26 -3.38
C CYS A 56 3.64 -19.42 -3.27
N GLY A 57 3.62 -20.18 -2.18
CA GLY A 57 4.45 -21.36 -2.01
C GLY A 57 5.94 -21.10 -1.79
N ALA A 58 6.36 -19.83 -1.71
CA ALA A 58 7.76 -19.47 -1.49
C ALA A 58 7.95 -18.98 -0.05
N PRO A 59 8.90 -19.58 0.72
CA PRO A 59 9.01 -19.29 2.15
C PRO A 59 9.51 -17.89 2.49
N ASN A 60 10.12 -17.19 1.53
CA ASN A 60 10.71 -15.87 1.73
C ASN A 60 9.79 -14.72 1.32
N VAL A 61 8.57 -15.00 0.82
CA VAL A 61 7.66 -13.94 0.34
C VAL A 61 7.19 -13.05 1.49
N TRP A 62 6.76 -13.67 2.59
CA TRP A 62 6.30 -12.89 3.75
C TRP A 62 7.39 -12.01 4.36
N PRO A 63 8.59 -12.52 4.64
CA PRO A 63 9.68 -11.64 5.10
C PRO A 63 10.04 -10.52 4.13
N GLN A 64 9.94 -10.75 2.82
CA GLN A 64 10.16 -9.70 1.82
C GLN A 64 9.11 -8.61 1.89
N MET A 65 7.83 -8.97 2.06
CA MET A 65 6.75 -8.01 2.25
C MET A 65 7.01 -7.12 3.49
N GLN A 66 7.40 -7.73 4.60
CA GLN A 66 7.71 -7.00 5.82
C GLN A 66 8.89 -6.05 5.64
N ARG A 67 9.96 -6.49 4.98
CA ARG A 67 11.12 -5.63 4.70
C ARG A 67 10.74 -4.46 3.80
N MET A 68 9.92 -4.70 2.79
CA MET A 68 9.46 -3.65 1.88
C MET A 68 8.70 -2.56 2.65
N VAL A 69 7.79 -2.97 3.52
CA VAL A 69 6.99 -2.01 4.30
C VAL A 69 7.86 -1.23 5.29
N ARG A 70 8.84 -1.87 5.91
CA ARG A 70 9.77 -1.19 6.83
C ARG A 70 10.66 -0.15 6.15
N ARG A 71 10.83 -0.24 4.84
CA ARG A 71 11.64 0.70 4.06
C ARG A 71 10.86 1.90 3.54
N VAL A 72 9.55 1.96 3.79
CA VAL A 72 8.68 3.00 3.22
C VAL A 72 9.16 4.42 3.56
N ASP A 73 9.45 4.70 4.82
CA ASP A 73 9.86 6.06 5.22
C ASP A 73 11.17 6.48 4.53
N ALA A 74 12.17 5.61 4.50
CA ALA A 74 13.44 5.89 3.84
C ALA A 74 13.26 6.05 2.32
N ALA A 75 12.43 5.20 1.72
CA ALA A 75 12.14 5.27 0.29
C ALA A 75 11.43 6.58 -0.08
N LEU A 76 10.44 6.99 0.71
CA LEU A 76 9.73 8.25 0.48
C LEU A 76 10.66 9.45 0.63
N ALA A 77 11.54 9.45 1.62
CA ALA A 77 12.52 10.51 1.80
C ALA A 77 13.47 10.61 0.60
N GLN A 78 13.91 9.49 0.07
CA GLN A 78 14.77 9.44 -1.12
C GLN A 78 14.04 9.98 -2.36
N VAL A 79 12.80 9.54 -2.57
CA VAL A 79 11.99 10.01 -3.71
C VAL A 79 11.78 11.52 -3.64
N GLN A 80 11.53 12.05 -2.45
CA GLN A 80 11.31 13.48 -2.27
C GLN A 80 12.50 14.30 -2.76
N THR A 81 13.72 13.83 -2.56
CA THR A 81 14.93 14.52 -3.05
C THR A 81 15.08 14.50 -4.57
N GLN A 82 14.37 13.59 -5.24
CA GLN A 82 14.46 13.38 -6.69
C GLN A 82 13.29 13.98 -7.46
N LEU A 83 12.29 14.54 -6.76
CA LEU A 83 11.14 15.14 -7.43
C LEU A 83 11.56 16.38 -8.22
N PRO A 84 10.96 16.59 -9.42
CA PRO A 84 11.17 17.84 -10.16
C PRO A 84 10.71 19.05 -9.33
N PRO A 85 11.35 20.24 -9.51
CA PRO A 85 10.99 21.42 -8.73
C PRO A 85 9.54 21.86 -8.88
N ASP A 86 8.92 21.56 -10.02
CA ASP A 86 7.55 21.92 -10.36
C ASP A 86 6.54 20.80 -10.05
N PHE A 87 6.97 19.73 -9.37
CA PHE A 87 6.06 18.64 -9.03
C PHE A 87 4.96 19.16 -8.08
N PRO A 88 3.66 18.88 -8.34
CA PRO A 88 2.58 19.43 -7.53
C PRO A 88 2.65 18.96 -6.08
N PRO A 89 2.77 19.88 -5.10
CA PRO A 89 2.85 19.50 -3.68
C PRO A 89 1.64 18.72 -3.20
N ARG A 90 0.44 19.06 -3.69
CA ARG A 90 -0.79 18.37 -3.29
C ARG A 90 -0.75 16.89 -3.67
N VAL A 91 -0.22 16.59 -4.84
CA VAL A 91 -0.11 15.19 -5.31
C VAL A 91 0.89 14.44 -4.44
N TRP A 92 2.07 15.02 -4.21
CA TRP A 92 3.10 14.40 -3.37
C TRP A 92 2.59 14.15 -1.95
N ASP A 93 1.95 15.15 -1.34
CA ASP A 93 1.44 15.04 0.02
C ASP A 93 0.38 13.93 0.12
N ALA A 94 -0.53 13.83 -0.84
CA ALA A 94 -1.56 12.80 -0.86
C ALA A 94 -0.94 11.40 -0.99
N VAL A 95 0.03 11.22 -1.89
CA VAL A 95 0.69 9.93 -2.13
C VAL A 95 1.46 9.49 -0.89
N GLN A 96 2.32 10.35 -0.34
CA GLN A 96 3.13 9.96 0.81
C GLN A 96 2.28 9.70 2.05
N ALA A 97 1.24 10.50 2.30
CA ALA A 97 0.37 10.32 3.45
C ALA A 97 -0.38 8.99 3.37
N GLY A 98 -0.91 8.64 2.19
CA GLY A 98 -1.63 7.38 1.99
C GLY A 98 -0.72 6.17 2.16
N ILE A 99 0.47 6.20 1.57
CA ILE A 99 1.45 5.11 1.69
C ILE A 99 1.87 4.93 3.16
N ARG A 100 2.19 6.03 3.86
CA ARG A 100 2.60 5.96 5.27
C ARG A 100 1.50 5.42 6.16
N LYS A 101 0.26 5.85 5.94
CA LYS A 101 -0.90 5.38 6.70
C LYS A 101 -1.03 3.86 6.62
N HIS A 102 -0.97 3.31 5.42
CA HIS A 102 -1.11 1.87 5.20
C HIS A 102 0.12 1.10 5.70
N ALA A 103 1.32 1.65 5.52
CA ALA A 103 2.53 1.03 6.04
C ALA A 103 2.52 0.96 7.56
N GLN A 104 2.11 2.04 8.23
CA GLN A 104 2.01 2.06 9.69
C GLN A 104 0.98 1.07 10.21
N GLN A 105 -0.17 0.97 9.55
CA GLN A 105 -1.20 -0.01 9.90
C GLN A 105 -0.66 -1.43 9.76
N PHE A 106 0.01 -1.72 8.66
CA PHE A 106 0.63 -3.04 8.42
C PHE A 106 1.61 -3.39 9.53
N LEU A 107 2.50 -2.47 9.90
CA LEU A 107 3.50 -2.72 10.92
C LEU A 107 2.87 -2.91 12.31
N ARG A 108 1.87 -2.11 12.66
CA ARG A 108 1.16 -2.29 13.93
C ARG A 108 0.50 -3.66 14.03
N GLU A 109 -0.17 -4.09 12.97
CA GLU A 109 -0.83 -5.39 12.95
C GLU A 109 0.18 -6.54 12.97
N THR A 110 1.31 -6.39 12.27
CA THR A 110 2.38 -7.37 12.26
C THR A 110 2.98 -7.54 13.65
N ASP A 111 3.29 -6.45 14.32
CA ASP A 111 3.87 -6.47 15.67
C ASP A 111 2.91 -7.08 16.69
N THR A 112 1.61 -6.85 16.53
CA THR A 112 0.58 -7.44 17.40
C THR A 112 0.51 -8.96 17.20
N VAL A 113 0.57 -9.43 15.95
CA VAL A 113 0.51 -10.86 15.63
C VAL A 113 1.77 -11.59 16.09
N ALA A 114 2.94 -10.92 16.08
CA ALA A 114 4.22 -11.52 16.52
C ALA A 114 4.30 -11.73 18.03
N ARG A 115 3.38 -11.18 18.80
CA ARG A 115 3.28 -11.39 20.26
C ARG A 115 2.27 -12.51 20.54
#